data_a091eb9dfbc31c838d900b58f09c7c60
#
_entry.id   a091eb9dfbc31c838d900b58f09c7c60
#
_cell.length_a   1.000
_cell.length_b   1.000
_cell.length_c   1.000
_cell.angle_alpha   90.00
_cell.angle_beta   90.00
_cell.angle_gamma   90.00
#
_symmetry.space_group_name_H-M   'P 1'
#
loop_
_entity.id
_entity.type
_entity.pdbx_description
1 polymer ?
#
loop_
_entity_poly.entity_id
_entity_poly.type
_entity_poly.pdbx_seq_one_letter_code
_entity_poly.pdbx_strand_id
1 'polypeptide(L)'
;MLRVLTVGGLVLMSMPGSAVAQGKGIRLWNLTTATITGFQLSPAGKTDWGPNQTLNDKDKEVDHDERLRITGVEPGRYDAKVSYRGSRQCFVRDIEIKADAVFSIADKDLKDCSK
;
A
#
# COMPACT_ATOMS: atom_id res chain seq x y z
N MET A 1 -51.10 -30.47 7.21
CA MET A 1 -50.58 -29.92 6.94
C MET A 1 -49.45 -29.36 6.67
N LEU A 2 -49.25 -29.22 6.50
CA LEU A 2 -48.34 -28.78 6.25
C LEU A 2 -47.28 -28.05 6.18
N ARG A 3 -47.03 -27.93 6.00
CA ARG A 3 -46.31 -27.32 5.91
C ARG A 3 -45.31 -26.81 5.85
N VAL A 4 -45.09 -26.75 5.74
CA VAL A 4 -44.20 -26.27 5.66
C VAL A 4 -43.24 -25.66 5.43
N LEU A 5 -43.09 -25.66 5.24
CA LEU A 5 -42.26 -25.17 5.03
C LEU A 5 -41.32 -24.51 4.90
N THR A 6 -41.13 -24.47 4.75
CA THR A 6 -40.33 -23.91 4.61
C THR A 6 -39.38 -23.31 4.54
N VAL A 7 -39.24 -23.29 4.52
CA VAL A 7 -38.37 -22.70 4.46
C VAL A 7 -37.39 -22.21 4.20
N GLY A 8 -37.15 -22.13 4.12
CA GLY A 8 -36.32 -21.59 3.75
C GLY A 8 -35.34 -21.11 3.50
N GLY A 9 -35.05 -20.98 3.41
CA GLY A 9 -34.29 -20.40 2.97
C GLY A 9 -33.33 -19.90 3.11
N LEU A 10 -33.29 -19.90 3.29
CA LEU A 10 -32.46 -19.29 3.31
C LEU A 10 -31.44 -18.94 3.10
N VAL A 11 -31.31 -18.94 2.84
CA VAL A 11 -30.37 -18.55 2.59
C VAL A 11 -29.54 -17.94 2.39
N LEU A 12 -29.65 -17.88 2.37
CA LEU A 12 -28.85 -17.21 2.12
C LEU A 12 -27.92 -16.68 2.11
N MET A 13 -27.91 -16.78 2.11
CA MET A 13 -27.04 -16.20 2.10
C MET A 13 -26.10 -15.82 1.87
N SER A 14 -26.09 -15.79 1.65
CA SER A 14 -25.21 -15.35 1.38
C SER A 14 -24.33 -14.82 1.33
N MET A 15 -24.23 -14.76 1.37
CA MET A 15 -23.44 -14.11 1.44
C MET A 15 -22.59 -13.77 0.89
N PRO A 16 -22.67 -13.82 0.59
CA PRO A 16 -21.82 -13.50 -0.09
C PRO A 16 -21.07 -12.51 -0.21
N GLY A 17 -21.19 -12.02 -0.54
CA GLY A 17 -20.49 -10.96 -0.75
C GLY A 17 -19.22 -10.88 -0.14
N SER A 18 -19.06 -11.60 0.79
CA SER A 18 -17.81 -11.53 1.47
C SER A 18 -16.66 -11.62 0.50
N ALA A 19 -16.87 -12.21 -0.61
CA ALA A 19 -15.80 -12.31 -1.57
C ALA A 19 -15.26 -10.96 -1.95
N VAL A 20 -16.10 -9.96 -1.81
CA VAL A 20 -15.68 -8.63 -2.16
C VAL A 20 -14.53 -8.14 -1.32
N ALA A 21 -14.35 -8.73 -0.18
CA ALA A 21 -13.30 -8.29 0.70
C ALA A 21 -11.93 -8.71 0.21
N GLN A 22 -11.86 -9.37 -0.92
CA GLN A 22 -10.61 -9.92 -1.43
C GLN A 22 -9.80 -8.96 -2.28
N GLY A 23 -9.69 -7.72 -1.88
CA GLY A 23 -8.87 -6.77 -2.60
C GLY A 23 -7.40 -7.14 -2.56
N LYS A 24 -6.62 -6.56 -3.44
CA LYS A 24 -5.20 -6.86 -3.54
C LYS A 24 -4.37 -6.11 -2.51
N GLY A 25 -5.00 -5.28 -1.70
CA GLY A 25 -4.31 -4.50 -0.72
C GLY A 25 -3.67 -3.26 -1.32
N ILE A 26 -3.06 -2.49 -0.45
CA ILE A 26 -2.40 -1.25 -0.85
C ILE A 26 -1.06 -1.61 -1.48
N ARG A 27 -0.70 -0.93 -2.58
CA ARG A 27 0.57 -1.17 -3.26
C ARG A 27 1.20 0.14 -3.70
N LEU A 28 2.51 0.20 -3.58
CA LEU A 28 3.32 1.26 -4.15
C LEU A 28 3.75 0.83 -5.55
N TRP A 29 3.70 1.75 -6.50
CA TRP A 29 4.23 1.52 -7.85
C TRP A 29 5.42 2.45 -8.02
N ASN A 30 6.61 1.88 -8.16
CA ASN A 30 7.83 2.66 -8.28
C ASN A 30 8.03 3.12 -9.72
N LEU A 31 7.69 4.36 -9.99
CA LEU A 31 7.92 4.97 -11.30
C LEU A 31 9.12 5.90 -11.28
N THR A 32 9.92 5.86 -10.20
CA THR A 32 11.19 6.60 -10.18
C THR A 32 12.21 5.81 -10.99
N THR A 33 13.27 6.47 -11.42
CA THR A 33 14.26 5.84 -12.28
C THR A 33 15.24 4.95 -11.55
N ALA A 34 15.19 4.90 -10.23
CA ALA A 34 16.15 4.12 -9.44
C ALA A 34 15.46 3.06 -8.59
N THR A 35 16.24 2.07 -8.19
CA THR A 35 15.75 1.00 -7.32
C THR A 35 15.61 1.50 -5.91
N ILE A 36 14.42 1.33 -5.35
CA ILE A 36 14.13 1.71 -3.97
C ILE A 36 14.58 0.59 -3.05
N THR A 37 15.42 0.93 -2.07
CA THR A 37 15.93 -0.04 -1.10
C THR A 37 15.33 0.14 0.30
N GLY A 38 14.55 1.21 0.49
CA GLY A 38 13.84 1.42 1.74
C GLY A 38 12.64 2.31 1.51
N PHE A 39 11.54 2.00 2.17
CA PHE A 39 10.33 2.79 2.03
C PHE A 39 9.57 2.78 3.35
N GLN A 40 9.48 3.96 3.98
CA GLN A 40 8.81 4.11 5.26
C GLN A 40 7.76 5.19 5.16
N LEU A 41 6.66 4.99 5.85
CA LEU A 41 5.53 5.92 5.85
C LEU A 41 5.35 6.50 7.25
N SER A 42 4.95 7.77 7.28
CA SER A 42 4.54 8.44 8.50
C SER A 42 3.26 9.20 8.20
N PRO A 43 2.35 9.35 9.16
CA PRO A 43 1.20 10.25 8.93
C PRO A 43 1.70 11.60 8.45
N ALA A 44 0.99 12.20 7.50
CA ALA A 44 1.43 13.44 6.87
C ALA A 44 1.73 14.52 7.91
N GLY A 45 2.87 15.18 7.72
CA GLY A 45 3.28 16.25 8.61
C GLY A 45 3.98 15.77 9.88
N LYS A 46 4.17 14.46 10.03
CA LYS A 46 4.85 13.91 11.20
C LYS A 46 6.13 13.21 10.76
N THR A 47 6.93 12.81 11.74
CA THR A 47 8.15 12.05 11.48
C THR A 47 8.13 10.73 12.23
N ASP A 48 6.95 10.14 12.28
CA ASP A 48 6.71 8.90 12.99
C ASP A 48 6.87 7.75 12.01
N TRP A 49 8.09 7.52 11.57
CA TRP A 49 8.38 6.59 10.49
C TRP A 49 8.12 5.15 10.90
N GLY A 50 7.28 4.48 10.11
CA GLY A 50 6.96 3.08 10.34
C GLY A 50 8.05 2.17 9.80
N PRO A 51 7.76 0.87 9.74
CA PRO A 51 8.75 -0.11 9.30
C PRO A 51 9.08 0.04 7.82
N ASN A 52 10.23 -0.50 7.44
CA ASN A 52 10.64 -0.50 6.04
C ASN A 52 9.79 -1.48 5.25
N GLN A 53 8.95 -0.95 4.38
CA GLN A 53 8.00 -1.77 3.61
C GLN A 53 8.68 -2.61 2.52
N THR A 54 9.91 -2.27 2.13
CA THR A 54 10.59 -3.09 1.11
C THR A 54 10.85 -4.51 1.60
N LEU A 55 10.81 -4.72 2.91
CA LEU A 55 10.96 -6.05 3.46
C LEU A 55 9.81 -6.97 3.07
N ASN A 56 8.71 -6.43 2.54
CA ASN A 56 7.60 -7.21 2.05
C ASN A 56 7.90 -7.84 0.69
N ASP A 57 8.95 -7.39 0.03
CA ASP A 57 9.35 -7.94 -1.26
C ASP A 57 10.40 -9.02 -1.05
N LYS A 58 10.35 -10.06 -1.85
CA LYS A 58 11.29 -11.16 -1.65
C LYS A 58 12.74 -10.72 -1.89
N ASP A 59 12.94 -9.73 -2.74
CA ASP A 59 14.29 -9.21 -3.01
C ASP A 59 14.64 -8.03 -2.10
N LYS A 60 13.67 -7.59 -1.29
CA LYS A 60 13.83 -6.47 -0.37
C LYS A 60 14.20 -5.17 -1.05
N GLU A 61 13.83 -5.04 -2.30
CA GLU A 61 14.00 -3.78 -3.03
C GLU A 61 12.97 -3.75 -4.16
N VAL A 62 12.70 -2.55 -4.66
CA VAL A 62 11.65 -2.34 -5.66
C VAL A 62 12.27 -1.62 -6.85
N ASP A 63 12.39 -2.32 -7.96
CA ASP A 63 12.96 -1.74 -9.17
C ASP A 63 11.96 -0.82 -9.85
N HIS A 64 12.45 -0.07 -10.82
CA HIS A 64 11.59 0.76 -11.64
C HIS A 64 10.46 -0.08 -12.23
N ASP A 65 9.25 0.45 -12.17
CA ASP A 65 8.05 -0.18 -12.71
C ASP A 65 7.53 -1.38 -11.92
N GLU A 66 8.13 -1.68 -10.79
CA GLU A 66 7.64 -2.75 -9.93
C GLU A 66 6.67 -2.21 -8.88
N ARG A 67 5.85 -3.11 -8.38
CA ARG A 67 4.90 -2.78 -7.32
C ARG A 67 5.30 -3.46 -6.04
N LEU A 68 5.10 -2.77 -4.94
CA LEU A 68 5.44 -3.25 -3.61
C LEU A 68 4.18 -3.30 -2.75
N ARG A 69 3.95 -4.40 -2.10
CA ARG A 69 2.85 -4.50 -1.16
C ARG A 69 3.14 -3.64 0.06
N ILE A 70 2.16 -2.86 0.48
CA ILE A 70 2.25 -2.04 1.68
C ILE A 70 1.34 -2.65 2.72
N THR A 71 1.86 -2.90 3.92
CA THR A 71 1.10 -3.54 4.97
C THR A 71 1.10 -2.70 6.25
N GLY A 72 0.09 -2.92 7.08
CA GLY A 72 0.04 -2.26 8.38
C GLY A 72 -0.30 -0.80 8.36
N VAL A 73 -0.87 -0.30 7.26
CA VAL A 73 -1.27 1.10 7.15
C VAL A 73 -2.74 1.19 6.80
N GLU A 74 -3.39 2.17 7.40
CA GLU A 74 -4.78 2.46 7.11
C GLU A 74 -4.87 3.51 6.02
N PRO A 75 -5.98 3.59 5.30
CA PRO A 75 -6.15 4.67 4.33
C PRO A 75 -5.99 6.03 5.01
N GLY A 76 -5.39 6.97 4.31
CA GLY A 76 -5.18 8.30 4.85
C GLY A 76 -4.08 9.01 4.09
N ARG A 77 -3.57 10.09 4.68
CA ARG A 77 -2.52 10.87 4.08
C ARG A 77 -1.20 10.62 4.81
N TYR A 78 -0.16 10.43 4.01
CA TYR A 78 1.15 10.04 4.54
C TYR A 78 2.27 10.77 3.84
N ASP A 79 3.39 10.89 4.54
CA ASP A 79 4.66 11.25 3.95
C ASP A 79 5.46 9.97 3.82
N ALA A 80 6.33 9.89 2.82
CA ALA A 80 7.18 8.73 2.63
C ALA A 80 8.64 9.13 2.69
N LYS A 81 9.45 8.28 3.29
CA LYS A 81 10.90 8.37 3.26
C LYS A 81 11.36 7.27 2.32
N VAL A 82 12.01 7.66 1.24
CA VAL A 82 12.41 6.74 0.18
C VAL A 82 13.92 6.65 0.17
N SER A 83 14.44 5.45 0.33
CA SER A 83 15.89 5.23 0.36
C SER A 83 16.32 4.53 -0.92
N TYR A 84 17.47 4.93 -1.42
CA TYR A 84 18.09 4.37 -2.62
C TYR A 84 19.47 3.89 -2.28
N ARG A 85 20.10 3.19 -3.20
CA ARG A 85 21.49 2.74 -3.00
C ARG A 85 22.40 3.94 -2.82
N GLY A 86 23.49 3.72 -2.12
CA GLY A 86 24.45 4.80 -1.89
C GLY A 86 24.02 5.78 -0.84
N SER A 87 23.12 5.36 0.04
CA SER A 87 22.65 6.20 1.15
C SER A 87 21.86 7.44 0.72
N ARG A 88 21.44 7.49 -0.54
CA ARG A 88 20.60 8.60 -0.98
C ARG A 88 19.21 8.41 -0.41
N GLN A 89 18.62 9.49 0.05
CA GLN A 89 17.32 9.45 0.70
C GLN A 89 16.50 10.65 0.25
N CYS A 90 15.27 10.41 -0.13
CA CYS A 90 14.35 11.45 -0.57
C CYS A 90 13.05 11.33 0.20
N PHE A 91 12.22 12.35 0.09
CA PHE A 91 10.89 12.34 0.70
C PHE A 91 9.84 12.60 -0.35
N VAL A 92 8.66 12.02 -0.13
CA VAL A 92 7.48 12.34 -0.92
C VAL A 92 6.43 12.76 0.09
N ARG A 93 5.82 13.92 -0.14
CA ARG A 93 4.92 14.51 0.84
C ARG A 93 3.47 14.34 0.44
N ASP A 94 2.64 14.18 1.45
CA ASP A 94 1.18 14.24 1.33
C ASP A 94 0.60 13.28 0.30
N ILE A 95 0.98 12.01 0.42
CA ILE A 95 0.46 10.95 -0.42
C ILE A 95 -0.92 10.53 0.10
N GLU A 96 -1.89 10.44 -0.80
CA GLU A 96 -3.19 9.91 -0.41
C GLU A 96 -3.17 8.40 -0.64
N ILE A 97 -3.33 7.63 0.43
CA ILE A 97 -3.37 6.18 0.36
C ILE A 97 -4.81 5.73 0.56
N LYS A 98 -5.31 4.96 -0.39
CA LYS A 98 -6.68 4.44 -0.35
C LYS A 98 -6.66 2.93 -0.21
N ALA A 99 -7.73 2.39 0.36
CA ALA A 99 -7.84 0.94 0.56
C ALA A 99 -7.77 0.21 -0.77
N ASP A 100 -7.00 -0.87 -0.81
CA ASP A 100 -6.89 -1.75 -1.97
C ASP A 100 -6.45 -1.07 -3.26
N ALA A 101 -5.79 0.07 -3.15
CA ALA A 101 -5.41 0.86 -4.32
C ALA A 101 -3.89 0.92 -4.49
N VAL A 102 -3.48 1.23 -5.70
CA VAL A 102 -2.08 1.48 -6.03
C VAL A 102 -1.86 2.98 -5.96
N PHE A 103 -0.76 3.39 -5.35
CA PHE A 103 -0.30 4.77 -5.46
C PHE A 103 1.09 4.75 -6.08
N SER A 104 1.40 5.72 -6.90
CA SER A 104 2.68 5.74 -7.60
C SER A 104 3.54 6.91 -7.15
N ILE A 105 4.84 6.73 -7.29
CA ILE A 105 5.82 7.77 -7.03
C ILE A 105 6.71 7.86 -8.26
N ALA A 106 6.88 9.07 -8.77
CA ALA A 106 7.76 9.34 -9.90
C ALA A 106 8.86 10.30 -9.46
N ASP A 107 9.87 10.46 -10.29
CA ASP A 107 11.00 11.33 -9.94
C ASP A 107 10.56 12.75 -9.58
N LYS A 108 9.52 13.27 -10.25
CA LYS A 108 9.05 14.62 -9.96
C LYS A 108 8.47 14.78 -8.57
N ASP A 109 8.12 13.67 -7.94
CA ASP A 109 7.53 13.71 -6.60
C ASP A 109 8.57 13.74 -5.49
N LEU A 110 9.83 13.48 -5.81
CA LEU A 110 10.88 13.38 -4.82
C LEU A 110 11.30 14.76 -4.33
N LYS A 111 11.37 14.94 -3.01
CA LYS A 111 11.73 16.20 -2.37
C LYS A 111 12.85 15.99 -1.39
N ASP A 112 13.56 17.07 -1.09
CA ASP A 112 14.55 17.10 -0.02
C ASP A 112 15.51 15.90 -0.04
N CYS A 113 15.95 15.55 -1.23
CA CYS A 113 16.87 14.44 -1.38
C CYS A 113 18.24 14.78 -0.82
N SER A 114 18.82 13.82 -0.08
CA SER A 114 20.21 13.91 0.30
C SER A 114 21.02 13.41 -0.89
N LYS A 115 22.28 13.74 -0.91
CA LYS A 115 23.11 13.44 -2.00
C LYS A 115 23.09 12.09 -2.61
#